data_1e9a40f13d60348a2c7f12775a0d8e44
#
_entry.id   1e9a40f13d60348a2c7f12775a0d8e44
#
_cell.length_a   1.000
_cell.length_b   1.000
_cell.length_c   1.000
_cell.angle_alpha   90.00
_cell.angle_beta   90.00
_cell.angle_gamma   90.00
#
_symmetry.space_group_name_H-M   'P 1'
#
loop_
_entity.id
_entity.type
_entity.pdbx_description
1 polymer ?
#
loop_
_entity_poly.entity_id
_entity_poly.type
_entity_poly.pdbx_seq_one_letter_code
_entity_poly.pdbx_strand_id
1 'polypeptide(L)'
;MCIRDRLSFIADKSGDAAREAAHLYAKPTHVATDGVAALNDPAIPCDVLVEATNSIVAAFGYCMAAIEKGAHCVLMNAEIDAVLGYLLRDAAARKGVVVTSDAGDQHGVLARMAEEVEMWGFDIVQAGNMKGFLDRYRTLEGSVEIASSLRLSPEQCLAYTDGSKLNIEMSLIANERGLTPRVSGMEGPKAERVEQVLDLFDFDGYGGKAHVDYILGARQHGGGVYVVARSDDPFQRHYLDYYKIINRAPYCVFFRPYHLCHFETPRAIAMSALYGRSVLDLRGGRMADCYAYAKRALSPGDRITHAIGSDEVYGLIMSVEEADADNLVPQGLLDIEESDERPVVRRAVERDQPLTWDDIDMPDTRLLELWRQQEKLLAGT
;
A
#
# COMPACT_ATOMS: atom_id res chain seq x y z
N MET A 1 -8.95 -28.48 -2.58
CA MET A 1 -8.73 -27.99 -3.97
C MET A 1 -7.22 -27.84 -4.16
N CYS A 2 -6.59 -28.63 -5.03
CA CYS A 2 -5.19 -28.39 -5.37
C CYS A 2 -5.17 -27.29 -6.43
N ILE A 3 -4.89 -26.06 -6.05
CA ILE A 3 -4.52 -25.02 -7.00
C ILE A 3 -3.15 -25.47 -7.55
N ARG A 4 -3.15 -26.05 -8.73
CA ARG A 4 -1.94 -26.34 -9.49
C ARG A 4 -1.68 -25.12 -10.36
N ASP A 5 -1.23 -24.05 -9.73
CA ASP A 5 -0.70 -22.92 -10.45
C ASP A 5 0.54 -23.38 -11.23
N ARG A 6 0.66 -22.82 -12.41
CA ARG A 6 1.82 -23.01 -13.28
C ARG A 6 2.45 -21.63 -13.46
N LEU A 7 3.69 -21.49 -13.03
CA LEU A 7 4.50 -20.34 -13.34
C LEU A 7 4.87 -20.38 -14.82
N SER A 8 4.23 -19.56 -15.64
CA SER A 8 4.43 -19.55 -17.10
C SER A 8 5.70 -18.82 -17.48
N PHE A 9 5.98 -17.68 -16.83
CA PHE A 9 7.22 -16.95 -17.04
C PHE A 9 7.65 -16.21 -15.77
N ILE A 10 8.92 -15.87 -15.73
CA ILE A 10 9.53 -14.93 -14.77
C ILE A 10 10.22 -13.86 -15.58
N ALA A 11 9.95 -12.59 -15.27
CA ALA A 11 10.63 -11.46 -15.89
C ALA A 11 11.29 -10.60 -14.81
N ASP A 12 12.57 -10.27 -15.03
CA ASP A 12 13.33 -9.33 -14.21
C ASP A 12 14.33 -8.60 -15.13
N LYS A 13 14.56 -7.31 -14.87
CA LYS A 13 15.59 -6.53 -15.60
C LYS A 13 16.99 -7.18 -15.52
N SER A 14 17.26 -7.90 -14.43
CA SER A 14 18.41 -8.77 -14.28
C SER A 14 18.09 -10.19 -14.80
N GLY A 15 18.60 -10.54 -15.96
CA GLY A 15 18.44 -11.90 -16.52
C GLY A 15 19.04 -12.99 -15.61
N ASP A 16 20.02 -12.67 -14.76
CA ASP A 16 20.58 -13.58 -13.77
C ASP A 16 19.61 -13.83 -12.64
N ALA A 17 18.99 -12.77 -12.08
CA ALA A 17 17.96 -12.90 -11.05
C ALA A 17 16.75 -13.71 -11.56
N ALA A 18 16.28 -13.43 -12.78
CA ALA A 18 15.20 -14.19 -13.40
C ALA A 18 15.55 -15.69 -13.59
N ARG A 19 16.78 -16.00 -14.01
CA ARG A 19 17.26 -17.40 -14.14
C ARG A 19 17.38 -18.10 -12.79
N GLU A 20 17.93 -17.42 -11.78
CA GLU A 20 18.02 -17.95 -10.42
C GLU A 20 16.64 -18.29 -9.86
N ALA A 21 15.69 -17.35 -9.95
CA ALA A 21 14.32 -17.56 -9.52
C ALA A 21 13.65 -18.72 -10.27
N ALA A 22 13.84 -18.84 -11.59
CA ALA A 22 13.30 -19.95 -12.38
C ALA A 22 13.92 -21.29 -12.00
N HIS A 23 15.18 -21.32 -11.58
CA HIS A 23 15.87 -22.53 -11.15
C HIS A 23 15.32 -23.12 -9.84
N LEU A 24 14.76 -22.26 -8.97
CA LEU A 24 14.08 -22.68 -7.75
C LEU A 24 12.74 -23.35 -8.03
N TYR A 25 12.18 -23.15 -9.22
CA TYR A 25 10.91 -23.72 -9.62
C TYR A 25 11.11 -24.98 -10.50
N ALA A 26 10.69 -26.14 -10.00
CA ALA A 26 10.99 -27.45 -10.59
C ALA A 26 10.31 -27.75 -11.94
N LYS A 27 9.61 -26.79 -12.55
CA LYS A 27 8.94 -26.95 -13.85
C LYS A 27 9.51 -26.00 -14.89
N PRO A 28 9.43 -26.32 -16.18
CA PRO A 28 9.84 -25.42 -17.23
C PRO A 28 9.10 -24.09 -17.16
N THR A 29 9.85 -22.99 -17.05
CA THR A 29 9.37 -21.62 -16.93
C THR A 29 10.13 -20.77 -17.93
N HIS A 30 9.42 -19.94 -18.67
CA HIS A 30 10.05 -18.96 -19.56
C HIS A 30 10.77 -17.87 -18.71
N VAL A 31 11.98 -17.52 -19.13
CA VAL A 31 12.75 -16.45 -18.48
C VAL A 31 12.87 -15.27 -19.44
N ALA A 32 12.46 -14.10 -19.00
CA ALA A 32 12.51 -12.86 -19.79
C ALA A 32 13.22 -11.74 -19.04
N THR A 33 13.79 -10.80 -19.78
CA THR A 33 14.29 -9.52 -19.26
C THR A 33 13.35 -8.37 -19.59
N ASP A 34 12.36 -8.60 -20.47
CA ASP A 34 11.31 -7.69 -20.84
C ASP A 34 9.95 -8.35 -20.59
N GLY A 35 9.30 -7.94 -19.49
CA GLY A 35 8.00 -8.49 -19.09
C GLY A 35 6.88 -8.10 -20.05
N VAL A 36 6.93 -6.93 -20.67
CA VAL A 36 5.93 -6.50 -21.67
C VAL A 36 6.02 -7.36 -22.92
N ALA A 37 7.23 -7.62 -23.41
CA ALA A 37 7.44 -8.51 -24.55
C ALA A 37 6.96 -9.94 -24.25
N ALA A 38 7.23 -10.47 -23.05
CA ALA A 38 6.75 -11.79 -22.63
C ALA A 38 5.21 -11.85 -22.53
N LEU A 39 4.57 -10.82 -22.02
CA LEU A 39 3.11 -10.73 -21.95
C LEU A 39 2.48 -10.62 -23.35
N ASN A 40 3.11 -9.93 -24.27
CA ASN A 40 2.63 -9.79 -25.66
C ASN A 40 2.89 -11.05 -26.52
N ASP A 41 3.74 -11.97 -26.08
CA ASP A 41 3.97 -13.23 -26.79
C ASP A 41 2.73 -14.15 -26.66
N PRO A 42 2.05 -14.51 -27.76
CA PRO A 42 0.90 -15.42 -27.72
C PRO A 42 1.26 -16.84 -27.31
N ALA A 43 2.52 -17.24 -27.41
CA ALA A 43 2.99 -18.55 -27.00
C ALA A 43 3.15 -18.70 -25.47
N ILE A 44 3.18 -17.59 -24.73
CA ILE A 44 3.31 -17.58 -23.28
C ILE A 44 1.92 -17.34 -22.67
N PRO A 45 1.24 -18.36 -22.11
CA PRO A 45 -0.05 -18.18 -21.47
C PRO A 45 0.12 -17.42 -20.15
N CYS A 46 -0.84 -16.53 -19.84
CA CYS A 46 -0.89 -15.82 -18.56
C CYS A 46 -2.35 -15.57 -18.18
N ASP A 47 -2.80 -16.15 -17.09
CA ASP A 47 -4.13 -15.89 -16.50
C ASP A 47 -4.06 -14.83 -15.42
N VAL A 48 -2.94 -14.77 -14.68
CA VAL A 48 -2.69 -13.81 -13.61
C VAL A 48 -1.23 -13.35 -13.67
N LEU A 49 -1.03 -12.04 -13.73
CA LEU A 49 0.24 -11.39 -13.47
C LEU A 49 0.37 -11.13 -11.98
N VAL A 50 1.47 -11.54 -11.35
CA VAL A 50 1.89 -11.04 -10.04
C VAL A 50 2.95 -9.98 -10.29
N GLU A 51 2.62 -8.74 -10.02
CA GLU A 51 3.50 -7.58 -10.16
C GLU A 51 4.23 -7.37 -8.83
N ALA A 52 5.55 -7.40 -8.84
CA ALA A 52 6.40 -7.34 -7.65
C ALA A 52 7.67 -6.50 -7.88
N THR A 53 7.59 -5.51 -8.75
CA THR A 53 8.70 -4.55 -8.97
C THR A 53 8.66 -3.43 -7.92
N ASN A 54 9.67 -2.56 -7.95
CA ASN A 54 9.72 -1.35 -7.14
C ASN A 54 9.43 -0.08 -7.98
N SER A 55 9.10 -0.24 -9.27
CA SER A 55 8.90 0.88 -10.18
C SER A 55 7.41 1.10 -10.47
N ILE A 56 6.93 2.32 -10.33
CA ILE A 56 5.52 2.66 -10.59
C ILE A 56 5.23 2.62 -12.10
N VAL A 57 6.08 3.23 -12.91
CA VAL A 57 5.85 3.33 -14.37
C VAL A 57 6.05 2.00 -15.09
N ALA A 58 7.09 1.25 -14.72
CA ALA A 58 7.31 -0.09 -15.28
C ALA A 58 6.18 -1.05 -14.89
N ALA A 59 5.76 -1.04 -13.62
CA ALA A 59 4.63 -1.82 -13.12
C ALA A 59 3.34 -1.50 -13.88
N PHE A 60 3.06 -0.20 -14.14
CA PHE A 60 1.92 0.20 -14.96
C PHE A 60 1.98 -0.42 -16.36
N GLY A 61 3.14 -0.41 -17.00
CA GLY A 61 3.34 -1.03 -18.32
C GLY A 61 3.06 -2.53 -18.31
N TYR A 62 3.55 -3.25 -17.31
CA TYR A 62 3.31 -4.69 -17.16
C TYR A 62 1.83 -4.99 -16.90
N CYS A 63 1.20 -4.25 -15.99
CA CYS A 63 -0.23 -4.42 -15.70
C CYS A 63 -1.10 -4.13 -16.92
N MET A 64 -0.83 -3.08 -17.68
CA MET A 64 -1.56 -2.76 -18.91
C MET A 64 -1.40 -3.86 -19.96
N ALA A 65 -0.19 -4.38 -20.16
CA ALA A 65 0.04 -5.51 -21.10
C ALA A 65 -0.71 -6.78 -20.65
N ALA A 66 -0.76 -7.07 -19.36
CA ALA A 66 -1.52 -8.19 -18.80
C ALA A 66 -3.04 -7.99 -18.98
N ILE A 67 -3.56 -6.80 -18.68
CA ILE A 67 -4.97 -6.44 -18.89
C ILE A 67 -5.36 -6.58 -20.36
N GLU A 68 -4.54 -6.08 -21.30
CA GLU A 68 -4.80 -6.22 -22.74
C GLU A 68 -4.79 -7.69 -23.20
N LYS A 69 -3.95 -8.53 -22.57
CA LYS A 69 -3.92 -9.98 -22.78
C LYS A 69 -5.15 -10.70 -22.21
N GLY A 70 -5.94 -10.05 -21.34
CA GLY A 70 -7.06 -10.64 -20.62
C GLY A 70 -6.65 -11.34 -19.31
N ALA A 71 -5.48 -11.01 -18.77
CA ALA A 71 -5.01 -11.55 -17.51
C ALA A 71 -5.36 -10.63 -16.32
N HIS A 72 -5.63 -11.23 -15.16
CA HIS A 72 -5.78 -10.51 -13.91
C HIS A 72 -4.42 -10.01 -13.39
N CYS A 73 -4.42 -8.97 -12.54
CA CYS A 73 -3.20 -8.44 -11.92
C CYS A 73 -3.30 -8.49 -10.40
N VAL A 74 -2.28 -9.03 -9.76
CA VAL A 74 -2.07 -9.00 -8.30
C VAL A 74 -0.85 -8.12 -8.04
N LEU A 75 -1.05 -7.04 -7.30
CA LEU A 75 -0.03 -6.03 -7.01
C LEU A 75 0.60 -6.30 -5.65
N MET A 76 1.87 -6.69 -5.63
CA MET A 76 2.70 -6.71 -4.41
C MET A 76 3.38 -5.35 -4.19
N ASN A 77 3.40 -4.50 -5.20
CA ASN A 77 3.86 -3.14 -5.18
C ASN A 77 2.69 -2.23 -4.78
N ALA A 78 2.66 -1.80 -3.53
CA ALA A 78 1.59 -0.93 -3.02
C ALA A 78 1.68 0.49 -3.59
N GLU A 79 2.86 0.90 -4.04
CA GLU A 79 3.14 2.23 -4.56
C GLU A 79 2.37 2.49 -5.87
N ILE A 80 2.40 1.53 -6.80
CA ILE A 80 1.60 1.66 -8.03
C ILE A 80 0.11 1.67 -7.73
N ASP A 81 -0.33 0.88 -6.75
CA ASP A 81 -1.74 0.81 -6.37
C ASP A 81 -2.23 2.14 -5.78
N ALA A 82 -1.41 2.77 -4.94
CA ALA A 82 -1.71 4.08 -4.38
C ALA A 82 -1.72 5.20 -5.46
N VAL A 83 -0.75 5.21 -6.37
CA VAL A 83 -0.55 6.31 -7.32
C VAL A 83 -1.41 6.19 -8.58
N LEU A 84 -1.57 4.98 -9.14
CA LEU A 84 -2.25 4.72 -10.42
C LEU A 84 -3.32 3.62 -10.33
N GLY A 85 -3.70 3.20 -9.13
CA GLY A 85 -4.60 2.08 -8.90
C GLY A 85 -5.99 2.24 -9.48
N TYR A 86 -6.53 3.46 -9.50
CA TYR A 86 -7.84 3.73 -10.12
C TYR A 86 -7.79 3.63 -11.63
N LEU A 87 -6.72 4.11 -12.26
CA LEU A 87 -6.54 4.02 -13.71
C LEU A 87 -6.40 2.57 -14.17
N LEU A 88 -5.67 1.74 -13.39
CA LEU A 88 -5.54 0.31 -13.65
C LEU A 88 -6.88 -0.42 -13.51
N ARG A 89 -7.65 -0.13 -12.46
CA ARG A 89 -8.95 -0.77 -12.22
C ARG A 89 -9.98 -0.40 -13.27
N ASP A 90 -10.00 0.84 -13.75
CA ASP A 90 -10.85 1.26 -14.85
C ASP A 90 -10.49 0.52 -16.15
N ALA A 91 -9.20 0.39 -16.48
CA ALA A 91 -8.74 -0.40 -17.62
C ALA A 91 -9.14 -1.88 -17.51
N ALA A 92 -8.95 -2.47 -16.31
CA ALA A 92 -9.30 -3.85 -16.02
C ALA A 92 -10.81 -4.11 -16.13
N ALA A 93 -11.63 -3.20 -15.60
CA ALA A 93 -13.09 -3.30 -15.69
C ALA A 93 -13.59 -3.32 -17.14
N ARG A 94 -13.01 -2.50 -18.01
CA ARG A 94 -13.32 -2.51 -19.46
C ARG A 94 -12.97 -3.82 -20.15
N LYS A 95 -12.00 -4.59 -19.63
CA LYS A 95 -11.56 -5.89 -20.15
C LYS A 95 -12.20 -7.09 -19.44
N GLY A 96 -12.96 -6.86 -18.37
CA GLY A 96 -13.57 -7.93 -17.57
C GLY A 96 -12.56 -8.73 -16.75
N VAL A 97 -11.41 -8.13 -16.39
CA VAL A 97 -10.39 -8.73 -15.53
C VAL A 97 -10.30 -7.96 -14.21
N VAL A 98 -9.56 -8.49 -13.24
CA VAL A 98 -9.41 -7.93 -11.89
C VAL A 98 -7.99 -7.39 -11.71
N VAL A 99 -7.89 -6.20 -11.12
CA VAL A 99 -6.68 -5.69 -10.49
C VAL A 99 -6.92 -5.66 -8.98
N THR A 100 -6.00 -6.20 -8.21
CA THR A 100 -6.11 -6.29 -6.74
C THR A 100 -4.75 -6.13 -6.09
N SER A 101 -4.72 -5.57 -4.88
CA SER A 101 -3.54 -5.68 -4.02
C SER A 101 -3.29 -7.13 -3.62
N ASP A 102 -2.07 -7.44 -3.19
CA ASP A 102 -1.70 -8.74 -2.61
C ASP A 102 -2.52 -9.04 -1.34
N ALA A 103 -2.75 -10.31 -1.08
CA ALA A 103 -3.52 -10.77 0.07
C ALA A 103 -2.69 -10.89 1.35
N GLY A 104 -1.37 -10.90 1.24
CA GLY A 104 -0.45 -11.16 2.36
C GLY A 104 0.23 -9.93 2.92
N ASP A 105 0.21 -8.81 2.22
CA ASP A 105 0.71 -7.56 2.76
C ASP A 105 -0.24 -7.00 3.82
N GLN A 106 0.23 -6.09 4.68
CA GLN A 106 -0.57 -5.63 5.84
C GLN A 106 -1.93 -5.07 5.41
N HIS A 107 -1.98 -4.25 4.37
CA HIS A 107 -3.24 -3.72 3.83
C HIS A 107 -4.17 -4.81 3.27
N GLY A 108 -3.65 -5.82 2.57
CA GLY A 108 -4.45 -6.94 2.09
C GLY A 108 -4.99 -7.83 3.21
N VAL A 109 -4.20 -8.05 4.27
CA VAL A 109 -4.65 -8.77 5.47
C VAL A 109 -5.72 -7.98 6.21
N LEU A 110 -5.53 -6.66 6.35
CA LEU A 110 -6.44 -5.78 7.05
C LEU A 110 -7.78 -5.64 6.29
N ALA A 111 -7.75 -5.50 4.96
CA ALA A 111 -8.95 -5.45 4.12
C ALA A 111 -9.84 -6.69 4.31
N ARG A 112 -9.23 -7.89 4.29
CA ARG A 112 -9.94 -9.16 4.51
C ARG A 112 -10.52 -9.28 5.91
N MET A 113 -9.76 -8.88 6.92
CA MET A 113 -10.24 -8.92 8.31
C MET A 113 -11.40 -7.93 8.53
N ALA A 114 -11.32 -6.74 7.94
CA ALA A 114 -12.40 -5.77 7.97
C ALA A 114 -13.67 -6.32 7.29
N GLU A 115 -13.54 -6.94 6.11
CA GLU A 115 -14.68 -7.60 5.43
C GLU A 115 -15.31 -8.68 6.29
N GLU A 116 -14.52 -9.53 6.95
CA GLU A 116 -15.03 -10.57 7.86
C GLU A 116 -15.79 -9.97 9.05
N VAL A 117 -15.25 -8.94 9.68
CA VAL A 117 -15.86 -8.26 10.82
C VAL A 117 -17.20 -7.61 10.44
N GLU A 118 -17.27 -6.97 9.28
CA GLU A 118 -18.53 -6.43 8.73
C GLU A 118 -19.56 -7.53 8.45
N MET A 119 -19.13 -8.65 7.85
CA MET A 119 -20.02 -9.81 7.59
C MET A 119 -20.58 -10.43 8.87
N TRP A 120 -19.89 -10.30 9.99
CA TRP A 120 -20.39 -10.69 11.31
C TRP A 120 -21.40 -9.69 11.90
N GLY A 121 -21.66 -8.57 11.21
CA GLY A 121 -22.62 -7.55 11.62
C GLY A 121 -22.08 -6.52 12.60
N PHE A 122 -20.76 -6.31 12.63
CA PHE A 122 -20.13 -5.25 13.42
C PHE A 122 -19.87 -4.01 12.56
N ASP A 123 -20.01 -2.83 13.15
CA ASP A 123 -19.61 -1.57 12.52
C ASP A 123 -18.11 -1.33 12.75
N ILE A 124 -17.35 -1.09 11.67
CA ILE A 124 -15.94 -0.72 11.77
C ILE A 124 -15.82 0.69 12.34
N VAL A 125 -14.95 0.86 13.34
CA VAL A 125 -14.63 2.15 13.95
C VAL A 125 -13.20 2.58 13.62
N GLN A 126 -12.27 1.63 13.62
CA GLN A 126 -10.89 1.89 13.25
C GLN A 126 -10.28 0.65 12.59
N ALA A 127 -9.57 0.88 11.49
CA ALA A 127 -8.71 -0.13 10.88
C ALA A 127 -7.25 0.25 11.12
N GLY A 128 -6.43 -0.68 11.63
CA GLY A 128 -5.09 -0.31 12.09
C GLY A 128 -3.99 -1.32 11.86
N ASN A 129 -2.78 -0.80 11.75
CA ASN A 129 -1.54 -1.56 11.68
C ASN A 129 -0.82 -1.60 13.04
N MET A 130 -0.06 -2.67 13.28
CA MET A 130 0.85 -2.80 14.40
C MET A 130 2.29 -2.74 13.92
N LYS A 131 3.01 -1.68 14.26
CA LYS A 131 4.44 -1.51 13.92
C LYS A 131 5.31 -1.69 15.16
N GLY A 132 6.41 -2.42 15.02
CA GLY A 132 7.36 -2.63 16.11
C GLY A 132 8.25 -1.42 16.34
N PHE A 133 8.64 -0.75 15.26
CA PHE A 133 9.60 0.35 15.29
C PHE A 133 9.37 1.29 14.09
N LEU A 134 9.52 2.58 14.30
CA LEU A 134 9.62 3.62 13.27
C LEU A 134 10.70 4.62 13.67
N ASP A 135 11.45 5.07 12.68
CA ASP A 135 12.45 6.15 12.79
C ASP A 135 12.35 7.03 11.54
N ARG A 136 11.56 8.08 11.64
CA ARG A 136 11.24 9.02 10.55
C ARG A 136 12.48 9.63 9.91
N TYR A 137 13.52 9.87 10.71
CA TYR A 137 14.74 10.58 10.28
C TYR A 137 15.90 9.66 9.94
N ARG A 138 15.66 8.36 9.86
CA ARG A 138 16.65 7.42 9.40
C ARG A 138 17.13 7.78 7.99
N THR A 139 18.42 7.56 7.73
CA THR A 139 19.04 7.85 6.43
C THR A 139 19.29 6.57 5.62
N LEU A 140 19.56 6.73 4.32
CA LEU A 140 19.97 5.62 3.44
C LEU A 140 21.22 4.94 3.99
N GLU A 141 22.23 5.72 4.36
CA GLU A 141 23.48 5.20 4.95
C GLU A 141 23.19 4.38 6.22
N GLY A 142 22.35 4.92 7.11
CA GLY A 142 21.93 4.22 8.35
C GLY A 142 21.11 2.96 8.11
N SER A 143 20.61 2.75 6.90
CA SER A 143 19.77 1.59 6.54
C SER A 143 20.55 0.44 5.91
N VAL A 144 21.79 0.65 5.45
CA VAL A 144 22.59 -0.33 4.66
C VAL A 144 22.78 -1.66 5.40
N GLU A 145 23.17 -1.62 6.67
CA GLU A 145 23.45 -2.84 7.45
C GLU A 145 22.18 -3.67 7.67
N ILE A 146 21.07 -3.01 8.04
CA ILE A 146 19.78 -3.69 8.27
C ILE A 146 19.23 -4.22 6.94
N ALA A 147 19.29 -3.42 5.88
CA ALA A 147 18.85 -3.83 4.54
C ALA A 147 19.57 -5.11 4.08
N SER A 148 20.88 -5.15 4.24
CA SER A 148 21.70 -6.34 3.91
C SER A 148 21.25 -7.58 4.70
N SER A 149 20.97 -7.44 6.01
CA SER A 149 20.52 -8.55 6.85
C SER A 149 19.13 -9.07 6.46
N LEU A 150 18.27 -8.21 5.93
CA LEU A 150 16.91 -8.52 5.48
C LEU A 150 16.83 -8.89 3.99
N ARG A 151 17.93 -8.82 3.25
CA ARG A 151 17.98 -8.99 1.79
C ARG A 151 17.09 -7.99 1.03
N LEU A 152 17.07 -6.75 1.51
CA LEU A 152 16.37 -5.63 0.91
C LEU A 152 17.37 -4.61 0.34
N SER A 153 16.90 -3.70 -0.53
CA SER A 153 17.68 -2.51 -0.85
C SER A 153 17.65 -1.51 0.31
N PRO A 154 18.64 -0.61 0.44
CA PRO A 154 18.63 0.45 1.45
C PRO A 154 17.36 1.32 1.38
N GLU A 155 16.88 1.64 0.18
CA GLU A 155 15.67 2.44 -0.07
C GLU A 155 14.42 1.72 0.46
N GLN A 156 14.27 0.43 0.15
CA GLN A 156 13.17 -0.39 0.68
C GLN A 156 13.19 -0.44 2.20
N CYS A 157 14.37 -0.71 2.79
CA CYS A 157 14.54 -0.73 4.24
C CYS A 157 14.19 0.63 4.86
N LEU A 158 14.60 1.72 4.22
CA LEU A 158 14.32 3.07 4.68
C LEU A 158 12.82 3.38 4.63
N ALA A 159 12.12 3.05 3.54
CA ALA A 159 10.68 3.27 3.39
C ALA A 159 9.85 2.52 4.46
N TYR A 160 10.28 1.33 4.86
CA TYR A 160 9.68 0.60 6.00
C TYR A 160 9.96 1.28 7.33
N THR A 161 11.14 1.86 7.49
CA THR A 161 11.61 2.39 8.77
C THR A 161 11.10 3.80 9.04
N ASP A 162 11.04 4.67 8.01
CA ASP A 162 10.62 6.07 8.17
C ASP A 162 9.09 6.26 8.22
N GLY A 163 8.35 5.20 7.94
CA GLY A 163 6.90 5.20 7.98
C GLY A 163 6.22 5.49 6.64
N SER A 164 6.95 5.85 5.58
CA SER A 164 6.35 6.11 4.26
C SER A 164 5.54 4.91 3.77
N LYS A 165 6.08 3.70 3.85
CA LYS A 165 5.37 2.47 3.45
C LYS A 165 4.09 2.25 4.28
N LEU A 166 4.15 2.47 5.60
CA LEU A 166 2.97 2.39 6.46
C LEU A 166 1.87 3.35 5.98
N ASN A 167 2.22 4.60 5.69
CA ASN A 167 1.26 5.62 5.27
C ASN A 167 0.65 5.31 3.89
N ILE A 168 1.44 4.78 2.94
CA ILE A 168 0.96 4.28 1.65
C ILE A 168 -0.03 3.12 1.83
N GLU A 169 0.32 2.11 2.63
CA GLU A 169 -0.55 0.96 2.89
C GLU A 169 -1.87 1.37 3.56
N MET A 170 -1.82 2.34 4.50
CA MET A 170 -3.02 2.82 5.18
C MET A 170 -3.90 3.70 4.29
N SER A 171 -3.34 4.40 3.29
CA SER A 171 -4.15 5.10 2.29
C SER A 171 -4.97 4.13 1.41
N LEU A 172 -4.42 2.96 1.09
CA LEU A 172 -5.14 1.91 0.36
C LEU A 172 -6.34 1.38 1.17
N ILE A 173 -6.17 1.15 2.48
CA ILE A 173 -7.27 0.76 3.37
C ILE A 173 -8.30 1.88 3.52
N ALA A 174 -7.85 3.13 3.65
CA ALA A 174 -8.74 4.28 3.69
C ALA A 174 -9.63 4.33 2.44
N ASN A 175 -9.03 4.17 1.27
CA ASN A 175 -9.72 4.18 -0.02
C ASN A 175 -10.59 2.93 -0.27
N GLU A 176 -10.22 1.78 0.28
CA GLU A 176 -11.05 0.57 0.21
C GLU A 176 -12.32 0.70 1.04
N ARG A 177 -12.24 1.32 2.23
CA ARG A 177 -13.31 1.33 3.23
C ARG A 177 -14.03 2.67 3.39
N GLY A 178 -13.64 3.70 2.64
CA GLY A 178 -14.20 5.04 2.80
C GLY A 178 -13.78 5.70 4.12
N LEU A 179 -12.58 5.39 4.61
CA LEU A 179 -12.03 5.91 5.86
C LEU A 179 -11.09 7.10 5.60
N THR A 180 -10.74 7.83 6.65
CA THR A 180 -9.69 8.86 6.62
C THR A 180 -8.80 8.73 7.85
N PRO A 181 -7.56 9.21 7.84
CA PRO A 181 -6.84 9.43 9.09
C PRO A 181 -7.49 10.58 9.88
N ARG A 182 -7.39 10.54 11.20
CA ARG A 182 -7.89 11.63 12.05
C ARG A 182 -6.98 12.87 12.04
N VAL A 183 -5.69 12.62 11.89
CA VAL A 183 -4.64 13.62 11.76
C VAL A 183 -3.66 13.20 10.68
N SER A 184 -2.95 14.15 10.09
CA SER A 184 -1.90 13.84 9.11
C SER A 184 -0.88 12.84 9.69
N GLY A 185 -0.64 11.75 8.96
CA GLY A 185 0.27 10.67 9.38
C GLY A 185 -0.25 9.75 10.48
N MET A 186 -1.52 9.91 10.90
CA MET A 186 -2.16 9.14 11.97
C MET A 186 -1.62 9.48 13.38
N GLU A 187 -2.30 9.03 14.44
CA GLU A 187 -1.89 9.31 15.81
C GLU A 187 -0.72 8.43 16.26
N GLY A 188 -0.75 7.16 15.92
CA GLY A 188 0.33 6.20 16.15
C GLY A 188 0.81 6.09 17.58
N PRO A 189 -0.07 5.94 18.58
CA PRO A 189 0.35 5.90 19.98
C PRO A 189 1.21 4.68 20.29
N LYS A 190 2.09 4.84 21.28
CA LYS A 190 2.88 3.71 21.82
C LYS A 190 1.97 2.77 22.60
N ALA A 191 2.08 1.47 22.30
CA ALA A 191 1.38 0.41 23.00
C ALA A 191 2.32 -0.75 23.26
N GLU A 192 2.25 -1.35 24.44
CA GLU A 192 2.98 -2.59 24.73
C GLU A 192 2.24 -3.81 24.23
N ARG A 193 0.91 -3.73 24.15
CA ARG A 193 0.01 -4.81 23.76
C ARG A 193 -1.19 -4.26 22.99
N VAL A 194 -1.74 -5.06 22.07
CA VAL A 194 -2.88 -4.69 21.24
C VAL A 194 -4.14 -4.37 22.05
N GLU A 195 -4.30 -4.97 23.23
CA GLU A 195 -5.45 -4.72 24.12
C GLU A 195 -5.57 -3.27 24.56
N GLN A 196 -4.44 -2.55 24.58
CA GLN A 196 -4.38 -1.13 24.95
C GLN A 196 -5.01 -0.20 23.91
N VAL A 197 -5.29 -0.68 22.71
CA VAL A 197 -5.98 0.11 21.67
C VAL A 197 -7.25 0.77 22.20
N LEU A 198 -8.03 0.04 23.02
CA LEU A 198 -9.25 0.57 23.61
C LEU A 198 -9.03 1.68 24.66
N ASP A 199 -7.79 1.85 25.14
CA ASP A 199 -7.42 2.89 26.10
C ASP A 199 -6.73 4.10 25.46
N LEU A 200 -6.15 3.90 24.29
CA LEU A 200 -5.25 4.86 23.66
C LEU A 200 -5.97 5.81 22.71
N PHE A 201 -7.15 5.42 22.21
CA PHE A 201 -7.93 6.23 21.27
C PHE A 201 -9.27 6.65 21.86
N ASP A 202 -9.70 7.86 21.55
CA ASP A 202 -11.02 8.41 21.92
C ASP A 202 -12.02 8.13 20.79
N PHE A 203 -12.57 6.90 20.78
CA PHE A 203 -13.55 6.47 19.77
C PHE A 203 -14.87 7.24 19.84
N ASP A 204 -15.27 7.71 21.02
CA ASP A 204 -16.48 8.54 21.17
C ASP A 204 -16.28 9.91 20.52
N GLY A 205 -15.06 10.44 20.57
CA GLY A 205 -14.66 11.67 19.90
C GLY A 205 -14.58 11.57 18.38
N TYR A 206 -14.69 10.36 17.78
CA TYR A 206 -14.72 10.19 16.32
C TYR A 206 -16.02 10.67 15.67
N GLY A 207 -17.06 10.99 16.46
CA GLY A 207 -18.31 11.54 15.95
C GLY A 207 -19.06 10.62 14.99
N GLY A 208 -18.88 9.32 15.12
CA GLY A 208 -19.51 8.29 14.29
C GLY A 208 -18.81 8.06 12.94
N LYS A 209 -17.66 8.69 12.69
CA LYS A 209 -16.80 8.39 11.54
C LYS A 209 -15.84 7.25 11.91
N ALA A 210 -15.42 6.51 10.91
CA ALA A 210 -14.38 5.50 11.09
C ALA A 210 -13.05 6.01 10.51
N HIS A 211 -11.94 5.59 11.14
CA HIS A 211 -10.61 6.10 10.81
C HIS A 211 -9.59 4.98 10.58
N VAL A 212 -8.50 5.32 9.91
CA VAL A 212 -7.29 4.49 9.84
C VAL A 212 -6.27 5.00 10.85
N ASP A 213 -5.54 4.08 11.50
CA ASP A 213 -4.47 4.43 12.42
C ASP A 213 -3.48 3.27 12.61
N TYR A 214 -2.51 3.40 13.49
CA TYR A 214 -1.59 2.34 13.87
C TYR A 214 -1.21 2.43 15.36
N ILE A 215 -0.64 1.36 15.91
CA ILE A 215 0.03 1.38 17.21
C ILE A 215 1.50 1.01 17.06
N LEU A 216 2.34 1.58 17.94
CA LEU A 216 3.79 1.43 17.88
C LEU A 216 4.34 0.72 19.12
N GLY A 217 5.18 -0.30 18.91
CA GLY A 217 5.95 -0.95 19.96
C GLY A 217 5.30 -2.17 20.60
N ALA A 218 4.15 -2.61 20.12
CA ALA A 218 3.51 -3.84 20.59
C ALA A 218 4.42 -5.05 20.34
N ARG A 219 5.09 -5.52 21.38
CA ARG A 219 6.19 -6.51 21.28
C ARG A 219 5.77 -7.86 20.73
N GLN A 220 4.51 -8.26 20.95
CA GLN A 220 4.01 -9.56 20.52
C GLN A 220 3.58 -9.59 19.04
N HIS A 221 3.48 -8.44 18.38
CA HIS A 221 2.71 -8.31 17.16
C HIS A 221 3.33 -7.36 16.12
N GLY A 222 4.64 -7.23 16.10
CA GLY A 222 5.32 -6.45 15.06
C GLY A 222 4.95 -6.96 13.66
N GLY A 223 4.27 -6.13 12.87
CA GLY A 223 3.77 -6.50 11.54
C GLY A 223 2.37 -7.14 11.55
N GLY A 224 1.60 -7.06 12.63
CA GLY A 224 0.20 -7.45 12.64
C GLY A 224 -0.75 -6.32 12.25
N VAL A 225 -2.04 -6.64 12.27
CA VAL A 225 -3.15 -5.71 11.97
C VAL A 225 -4.26 -5.87 13.00
N TYR A 226 -5.07 -4.83 13.18
CA TYR A 226 -6.25 -4.88 14.05
C TYR A 226 -7.42 -4.09 13.46
N VAL A 227 -8.62 -4.46 13.88
CA VAL A 227 -9.86 -3.74 13.62
C VAL A 227 -10.53 -3.46 14.96
N VAL A 228 -10.82 -2.20 15.24
CA VAL A 228 -11.76 -1.83 16.29
C VAL A 228 -13.14 -1.76 15.68
N ALA A 229 -14.07 -2.50 16.27
CA ALA A 229 -15.43 -2.57 15.82
C ALA A 229 -16.40 -2.22 16.96
N ARG A 230 -17.62 -1.85 16.59
CA ARG A 230 -18.70 -1.51 17.53
C ARG A 230 -19.86 -2.48 17.36
N SER A 231 -20.45 -2.86 18.49
CA SER A 231 -21.75 -3.52 18.54
C SER A 231 -22.55 -3.08 19.77
N ASP A 232 -23.79 -2.71 19.55
CA ASP A 232 -24.77 -2.45 20.60
C ASP A 232 -25.69 -3.65 20.83
N ASP A 233 -25.57 -4.75 20.05
CA ASP A 233 -26.37 -5.96 20.17
C ASP A 233 -25.98 -6.76 21.41
N PRO A 234 -26.90 -6.97 22.37
CA PRO A 234 -26.63 -7.73 23.59
C PRO A 234 -26.24 -9.19 23.36
N PHE A 235 -26.70 -9.81 22.27
CA PHE A 235 -26.37 -11.18 21.92
C PHE A 235 -24.91 -11.28 21.42
N GLN A 236 -24.50 -10.41 20.50
CA GLN A 236 -23.10 -10.34 20.07
C GLN A 236 -22.17 -10.07 21.25
N ARG A 237 -22.50 -9.10 22.11
CA ARG A 237 -21.69 -8.76 23.29
C ARG A 237 -21.53 -9.91 24.25
N HIS A 238 -22.64 -10.70 24.52
CA HIS A 238 -22.55 -11.89 25.34
C HIS A 238 -21.51 -12.89 24.78
N TYR A 239 -21.47 -13.11 23.48
CA TYR A 239 -20.52 -14.03 22.86
C TYR A 239 -19.11 -13.48 22.78
N LEU A 240 -18.91 -12.16 22.63
CA LEU A 240 -17.58 -11.56 22.76
C LEU A 240 -16.97 -11.87 24.13
N ASP A 241 -17.75 -11.74 25.21
CA ASP A 241 -17.31 -12.09 26.56
C ASP A 241 -17.07 -13.60 26.72
N TYR A 242 -17.95 -14.42 26.19
CA TYR A 242 -17.83 -15.87 26.23
C TYR A 242 -16.57 -16.38 25.57
N TYR A 243 -16.26 -15.86 24.38
CA TYR A 243 -15.05 -16.22 23.62
C TYR A 243 -13.80 -15.44 24.03
N LYS A 244 -13.88 -14.57 25.04
CA LYS A 244 -12.75 -13.77 25.55
C LYS A 244 -12.14 -12.84 24.50
N ILE A 245 -12.97 -12.34 23.58
CA ILE A 245 -12.55 -11.31 22.65
C ILE A 245 -12.27 -10.02 23.44
N ILE A 246 -11.22 -9.31 23.05
CA ILE A 246 -10.88 -8.01 23.66
C ILE A 246 -12.04 -7.07 23.41
N ASN A 247 -12.70 -6.63 24.49
CA ASN A 247 -13.82 -5.69 24.37
C ASN A 247 -13.95 -4.78 25.58
N ARG A 248 -14.46 -3.60 25.32
CA ARG A 248 -15.01 -2.62 26.28
C ARG A 248 -16.21 -2.00 25.62
N ALA A 249 -17.39 -2.41 26.05
CA ALA A 249 -18.65 -1.99 25.44
C ALA A 249 -18.73 -0.47 25.19
N PRO A 250 -19.15 -0.02 24.01
CA PRO A 250 -19.66 -0.83 22.89
C PRO A 250 -18.58 -1.40 21.95
N TYR A 251 -17.29 -1.14 22.22
CA TYR A 251 -16.16 -1.43 21.34
C TYR A 251 -15.55 -2.80 21.60
N CYS A 252 -15.05 -3.44 20.53
CA CYS A 252 -14.26 -4.67 20.59
C CYS A 252 -13.09 -4.62 19.60
N VAL A 253 -12.07 -5.47 19.81
CA VAL A 253 -10.87 -5.52 18.97
C VAL A 253 -10.70 -6.91 18.41
N PHE A 254 -10.68 -7.00 17.10
CA PHE A 254 -10.21 -8.17 16.36
C PHE A 254 -8.82 -7.91 15.86
N PHE A 255 -7.91 -8.87 15.93
CA PHE A 255 -6.53 -8.66 15.49
C PHE A 255 -5.90 -9.92 14.96
N ARG A 256 -4.92 -9.73 14.10
CA ARG A 256 -4.04 -10.76 13.62
C ARG A 256 -2.59 -10.34 13.90
N PRO A 257 -1.79 -11.15 14.64
CA PRO A 257 -0.48 -10.73 15.14
C PRO A 257 0.64 -10.79 14.07
N TYR A 258 0.33 -11.08 12.82
CA TYR A 258 1.28 -11.20 11.72
C TYR A 258 0.61 -10.97 10.37
N HIS A 259 1.42 -10.71 9.36
CA HIS A 259 1.09 -10.80 7.95
C HIS A 259 2.18 -11.63 7.24
N LEU A 260 1.84 -12.31 6.16
CA LEU A 260 2.75 -13.22 5.47
C LEU A 260 2.69 -12.97 3.96
N CYS A 261 3.35 -11.88 3.49
CA CYS A 261 3.30 -11.43 2.10
C CYS A 261 3.39 -12.58 1.09
N HIS A 262 4.53 -13.22 0.99
CA HIS A 262 4.78 -14.23 -0.04
C HIS A 262 3.97 -15.53 0.16
N PHE A 263 3.51 -15.84 1.37
CA PHE A 263 2.75 -17.03 1.65
C PHE A 263 1.26 -16.91 1.32
N GLU A 264 0.73 -15.68 1.33
CA GLU A 264 -0.70 -15.42 1.13
C GLU A 264 -1.04 -14.90 -0.26
N THR A 265 -0.06 -14.49 -1.07
CA THR A 265 -0.23 -14.11 -2.48
C THR A 265 -1.05 -15.12 -3.28
N PRO A 266 -0.89 -16.46 -3.11
CA PRO A 266 -1.74 -17.45 -3.79
C PRO A 266 -3.24 -17.25 -3.53
N ARG A 267 -3.64 -16.63 -2.42
CA ARG A 267 -5.03 -16.30 -2.17
C ARG A 267 -5.53 -15.21 -3.12
N ALA A 268 -4.78 -14.15 -3.34
CA ALA A 268 -5.15 -13.09 -4.30
C ALA A 268 -5.24 -13.65 -5.73
N ILE A 269 -4.29 -14.50 -6.12
CA ILE A 269 -4.31 -15.22 -7.40
C ILE A 269 -5.60 -16.05 -7.54
N ALA A 270 -5.94 -16.83 -6.51
CA ALA A 270 -7.14 -17.68 -6.54
C ALA A 270 -8.44 -16.84 -6.56
N MET A 271 -8.50 -15.76 -5.78
CA MET A 271 -9.67 -14.89 -5.72
C MET A 271 -9.93 -14.23 -7.09
N SER A 272 -8.90 -13.71 -7.74
CA SER A 272 -9.04 -13.10 -9.07
C SER A 272 -9.34 -14.12 -10.15
N ALA A 273 -8.56 -15.21 -10.26
CA ALA A 273 -8.68 -16.18 -11.35
C ALA A 273 -9.90 -17.11 -11.26
N LEU A 274 -10.33 -17.51 -10.05
CA LEU A 274 -11.41 -18.49 -9.87
C LEU A 274 -12.76 -17.85 -9.57
N TYR A 275 -12.75 -16.67 -8.96
CA TYR A 275 -13.98 -16.01 -8.48
C TYR A 275 -14.21 -14.65 -9.12
N GLY A 276 -13.27 -14.10 -9.90
CA GLY A 276 -13.35 -12.75 -10.47
C GLY A 276 -13.47 -11.67 -9.40
N ARG A 277 -12.85 -11.87 -8.22
CA ARG A 277 -12.96 -10.97 -7.07
C ARG A 277 -11.58 -10.44 -6.67
N SER A 278 -11.53 -9.15 -6.33
CA SER A 278 -10.39 -8.53 -5.70
C SER A 278 -10.32 -8.84 -4.20
N VAL A 279 -9.13 -8.72 -3.62
CA VAL A 279 -8.89 -8.72 -2.17
C VAL A 279 -9.06 -7.30 -1.63
N LEU A 280 -8.60 -6.31 -2.40
CA LEU A 280 -8.72 -4.88 -2.11
C LEU A 280 -9.00 -4.13 -3.40
N ASP A 281 -10.03 -3.27 -3.44
CA ASP A 281 -10.62 -2.73 -4.67
C ASP A 281 -10.86 -1.20 -4.67
N LEU A 282 -10.36 -0.48 -3.70
CA LEU A 282 -10.52 0.98 -3.56
C LEU A 282 -11.98 1.46 -3.66
N ARG A 283 -12.94 0.67 -3.15
CA ARG A 283 -14.40 0.88 -3.28
C ARG A 283 -14.90 2.11 -2.54
N GLY A 284 -14.20 2.55 -1.52
CA GLY A 284 -14.57 3.73 -0.72
C GLY A 284 -14.36 5.06 -1.44
N GLY A 285 -13.72 5.03 -2.61
CA GLY A 285 -13.31 6.23 -3.33
C GLY A 285 -11.97 6.79 -2.85
N ARG A 286 -11.49 7.86 -3.47
CA ARG A 286 -10.23 8.50 -3.11
C ARG A 286 -10.39 9.36 -1.86
N MET A 287 -10.34 8.72 -0.68
CA MET A 287 -10.52 9.36 0.62
C MET A 287 -9.23 9.95 1.18
N ALA A 288 -8.12 9.27 0.96
CA ALA A 288 -6.80 9.65 1.47
C ALA A 288 -5.70 9.27 0.49
N ASP A 289 -4.57 9.97 0.59
CA ASP A 289 -3.36 9.65 -0.16
C ASP A 289 -2.13 9.94 0.72
N CYS A 290 -0.93 9.51 0.27
CA CYS A 290 0.32 9.75 0.96
C CYS A 290 1.01 10.97 0.36
N TYR A 291 1.21 12.00 1.16
CA TYR A 291 1.80 13.28 0.74
C TYR A 291 3.22 13.45 1.25
N ALA A 292 4.05 14.18 0.48
CA ALA A 292 5.45 14.38 0.76
C ALA A 292 5.68 15.45 1.84
N TYR A 293 6.53 15.11 2.80
CA TYR A 293 7.00 16.00 3.86
C TYR A 293 8.53 16.05 3.84
N ALA A 294 9.11 17.21 4.06
CA ALA A 294 10.55 17.39 4.09
C ALA A 294 11.20 16.65 5.28
N LYS A 295 12.11 15.72 5.02
CA LYS A 295 12.83 14.96 6.06
C LYS A 295 13.95 15.79 6.68
N ARG A 296 14.50 16.71 5.93
CA ARG A 296 15.46 17.74 6.31
C ARG A 296 15.03 19.10 5.76
N ALA A 297 15.66 20.18 6.18
CA ALA A 297 15.48 21.45 5.49
C ALA A 297 15.93 21.32 4.02
N LEU A 298 15.08 21.77 3.10
CA LEU A 298 15.32 21.77 1.66
C LEU A 298 15.55 23.21 1.18
N SER A 299 16.52 23.40 0.32
CA SER A 299 16.86 24.71 -0.27
C SER A 299 16.49 24.77 -1.75
N PRO A 300 16.20 25.97 -2.28
CA PRO A 300 16.02 26.13 -3.72
C PRO A 300 17.21 25.56 -4.52
N GLY A 301 16.90 24.71 -5.50
CA GLY A 301 17.88 23.98 -6.29
C GLY A 301 18.20 22.56 -5.79
N ASP A 302 17.78 22.18 -4.59
CA ASP A 302 17.87 20.78 -4.15
C ASP A 302 17.03 19.88 -5.08
N ARG A 303 17.54 18.68 -5.34
CA ARG A 303 16.84 17.67 -6.14
C ARG A 303 16.32 16.57 -5.24
N ILE A 304 15.10 16.14 -5.51
CA ILE A 304 14.54 14.95 -4.85
C ILE A 304 14.95 13.75 -5.71
N THR A 305 15.90 12.97 -5.20
CA THR A 305 16.49 11.85 -5.94
C THR A 305 15.57 10.65 -5.94
N HIS A 306 15.00 10.34 -4.79
CA HIS A 306 13.96 9.35 -4.55
C HIS A 306 12.92 9.96 -3.63
N ALA A 307 11.70 9.45 -3.69
CA ALA A 307 10.66 9.93 -2.78
C ALA A 307 10.26 8.85 -1.77
N ILE A 308 10.32 7.58 -2.16
CA ILE A 308 9.99 6.46 -1.29
C ILE A 308 11.29 5.81 -0.83
N GLY A 309 11.59 5.91 0.47
CA GLY A 309 12.89 5.55 1.02
C GLY A 309 13.99 6.58 0.70
N SER A 310 13.77 7.82 1.06
CA SER A 310 14.55 8.99 0.69
C SER A 310 15.20 9.67 1.88
N ASP A 311 16.32 10.35 1.64
CA ASP A 311 16.95 11.26 2.61
C ASP A 311 16.36 12.68 2.56
N GLU A 312 15.61 13.01 1.48
CA GLU A 312 15.02 14.32 1.26
C GLU A 312 13.61 14.45 1.84
N VAL A 313 12.76 13.41 1.62
CA VAL A 313 11.34 13.43 1.98
C VAL A 313 10.89 12.13 2.64
N TYR A 314 9.78 12.17 3.31
CA TYR A 314 9.02 11.02 3.81
C TYR A 314 7.53 11.24 3.56
N GLY A 315 6.73 10.18 3.63
CA GLY A 315 5.30 10.24 3.35
C GLY A 315 4.42 10.21 4.59
N LEU A 316 3.40 11.06 4.61
CA LEU A 316 2.31 11.01 5.58
C LEU A 316 0.96 10.92 4.88
N ILE A 317 0.10 10.03 5.35
CA ILE A 317 -1.29 9.94 4.91
C ILE A 317 -2.07 11.18 5.39
N MET A 318 -2.89 11.73 4.51
CA MET A 318 -3.83 12.80 4.80
C MET A 318 -5.12 12.59 3.99
N SER A 319 -6.23 13.16 4.42
CA SER A 319 -7.44 13.19 3.58
C SER A 319 -7.16 14.00 2.31
N VAL A 320 -7.73 13.55 1.19
CA VAL A 320 -7.55 14.25 -0.10
C VAL A 320 -8.14 15.65 -0.04
N GLU A 321 -9.27 15.83 0.66
CA GLU A 321 -9.93 17.14 0.82
C GLU A 321 -9.01 18.16 1.49
N GLU A 322 -8.34 17.80 2.59
CA GLU A 322 -7.41 18.69 3.29
C GLU A 322 -6.15 18.94 2.46
N ALA A 323 -5.60 17.92 1.85
CA ALA A 323 -4.40 18.02 1.05
C ALA A 323 -4.58 18.86 -0.23
N ASP A 324 -5.74 18.76 -0.88
CA ASP A 324 -6.07 19.59 -2.04
C ASP A 324 -6.26 21.06 -1.63
N ALA A 325 -6.87 21.32 -0.46
CA ALA A 325 -6.99 22.67 0.09
C ALA A 325 -5.62 23.31 0.39
N ASP A 326 -4.66 22.51 0.83
CA ASP A 326 -3.29 22.92 1.14
C ASP A 326 -2.33 22.80 -0.06
N ASN A 327 -2.82 22.41 -1.25
CA ASN A 327 -2.05 22.27 -2.50
C ASN A 327 -0.86 21.32 -2.39
N LEU A 328 -1.01 20.18 -1.67
CA LEU A 328 0.08 19.25 -1.37
C LEU A 328 0.45 18.36 -2.56
N VAL A 329 1.71 17.91 -2.58
CA VAL A 329 2.25 17.01 -3.60
C VAL A 329 2.15 15.56 -3.11
N PRO A 330 1.47 14.65 -3.83
CA PRO A 330 1.52 13.22 -3.53
C PRO A 330 2.95 12.67 -3.59
N GLN A 331 3.39 11.98 -2.55
CA GLN A 331 4.77 11.49 -2.42
C GLN A 331 5.20 10.64 -3.61
N GLY A 332 4.34 9.71 -4.05
CA GLY A 332 4.68 8.79 -5.14
C GLY A 332 4.97 9.47 -6.47
N LEU A 333 4.49 10.71 -6.69
CA LEU A 333 4.79 11.46 -7.92
C LEU A 333 6.21 12.01 -7.97
N LEU A 334 6.86 12.12 -6.83
CA LEU A 334 8.25 12.57 -6.74
C LEU A 334 9.24 11.42 -6.98
N ASP A 335 8.76 10.17 -7.08
CA ASP A 335 9.60 8.98 -7.26
C ASP A 335 9.77 8.65 -8.75
N ILE A 336 10.58 9.46 -9.43
CA ILE A 336 10.80 9.36 -10.88
C ILE A 336 11.99 8.44 -11.15
N GLU A 337 11.73 7.31 -11.79
CA GLU A 337 12.73 6.30 -12.13
C GLU A 337 13.00 6.19 -13.65
N GLU A 338 12.06 6.64 -14.49
CA GLU A 338 12.09 6.47 -15.93
C GLU A 338 12.97 7.45 -16.68
N SER A 339 13.50 8.47 -16.01
CA SER A 339 14.39 9.47 -16.60
C SER A 339 15.46 9.94 -15.61
N ASP A 340 16.45 10.70 -16.11
CA ASP A 340 17.46 11.37 -15.27
C ASP A 340 16.95 12.71 -14.69
N GLU A 341 15.77 13.16 -15.12
CA GLU A 341 15.12 14.34 -14.58
C GLU A 341 14.59 14.07 -13.19
N ARG A 342 14.74 15.04 -12.31
CA ARG A 342 14.29 14.96 -10.92
C ARG A 342 13.49 16.19 -10.55
N PRO A 343 12.50 16.06 -9.64
CA PRO A 343 11.86 17.22 -9.07
C PRO A 343 12.88 18.14 -8.40
N VAL A 344 12.76 19.44 -8.64
CA VAL A 344 13.67 20.46 -8.12
C VAL A 344 12.91 21.37 -7.15
N VAL A 345 13.48 21.59 -5.98
CA VAL A 345 12.92 22.49 -4.98
C VAL A 345 13.04 23.94 -5.47
N ARG A 346 11.92 24.67 -5.51
CA ARG A 346 11.83 26.08 -5.93
C ARG A 346 11.90 27.04 -4.78
N ARG A 347 11.33 26.69 -3.63
CA ARG A 347 11.28 27.48 -2.42
C ARG A 347 11.87 26.70 -1.27
N ALA A 348 12.44 27.39 -0.29
CA ALA A 348 12.94 26.73 0.91
C ALA A 348 11.76 26.11 1.69
N VAL A 349 11.93 24.85 2.09
CA VAL A 349 10.96 24.08 2.89
C VAL A 349 11.66 23.64 4.17
N GLU A 350 11.12 23.99 5.31
CA GLU A 350 11.67 23.59 6.61
C GLU A 350 11.42 22.10 6.86
N ARG A 351 12.24 21.50 7.72
CA ARG A 351 12.04 20.10 8.11
C ARG A 351 10.64 19.91 8.70
N ASP A 352 10.00 18.80 8.35
CA ASP A 352 8.65 18.39 8.77
C ASP A 352 7.52 19.26 8.18
N GLN A 353 7.82 20.14 7.26
CA GLN A 353 6.78 20.84 6.50
C GLN A 353 6.37 20.00 5.27
N PRO A 354 5.08 20.03 4.91
CA PRO A 354 4.61 19.40 3.69
C PRO A 354 5.18 20.13 2.46
N LEU A 355 5.37 19.40 1.37
CA LEU A 355 5.70 19.96 0.08
C LEU A 355 4.42 20.30 -0.69
N THR A 356 4.35 21.50 -1.19
CA THR A 356 3.26 21.96 -2.07
C THR A 356 3.71 21.97 -3.54
N TRP A 357 2.75 21.97 -4.46
CA TRP A 357 3.04 22.14 -5.89
C TRP A 357 3.77 23.43 -6.21
N ASP A 358 3.67 24.45 -5.34
CA ASP A 358 4.38 25.70 -5.48
C ASP A 358 5.86 25.62 -5.09
N ASP A 359 6.23 24.64 -4.29
CA ASP A 359 7.58 24.45 -3.76
C ASP A 359 8.47 23.64 -4.69
N ILE A 360 7.87 22.93 -5.66
CA ILE A 360 8.54 21.96 -6.51
C ILE A 360 8.37 22.30 -7.98
N ASP A 361 9.47 22.21 -8.72
CA ASP A 361 9.47 22.21 -10.18
C ASP A 361 9.45 20.74 -10.67
N MET A 362 8.24 20.30 -11.07
CA MET A 362 8.02 18.92 -11.50
C MET A 362 8.38 18.78 -12.98
N PRO A 363 9.26 17.83 -13.33
CA PRO A 363 9.53 17.52 -14.73
C PRO A 363 8.31 16.90 -15.40
N ASP A 364 8.21 17.09 -16.71
CA ASP A 364 7.11 16.52 -17.50
C ASP A 364 7.42 15.06 -17.86
N THR A 365 6.99 14.16 -17.00
CA THR A 365 7.30 12.73 -17.05
C THR A 365 6.08 11.88 -17.38
N ARG A 366 6.33 10.63 -17.80
CA ARG A 366 5.25 9.67 -18.04
C ARG A 366 4.41 9.41 -16.79
N LEU A 367 5.03 9.38 -15.62
CA LEU A 367 4.33 9.23 -14.33
C LEU A 367 3.32 10.35 -14.11
N LEU A 368 3.76 11.60 -14.28
CA LEU A 368 2.90 12.77 -14.10
C LEU A 368 1.77 12.81 -15.14
N GLU A 369 2.05 12.39 -16.38
CA GLU A 369 1.03 12.28 -17.44
C GLU A 369 -0.06 11.26 -17.05
N LEU A 370 0.33 10.06 -16.60
CA LEU A 370 -0.60 9.00 -16.19
C LEU A 370 -1.42 9.42 -14.98
N TRP A 371 -0.80 10.04 -14.00
CA TRP A 371 -1.51 10.56 -12.84
C TRP A 371 -2.55 11.62 -13.23
N ARG A 372 -2.20 12.55 -14.12
CA ARG A 372 -3.16 13.54 -14.65
C ARG A 372 -4.32 12.89 -15.42
N GLN A 373 -4.08 11.75 -16.06
CA GLN A 373 -5.16 10.98 -16.70
C GLN A 373 -6.09 10.37 -15.63
N GLN A 374 -5.54 9.84 -14.55
CA GLN A 374 -6.32 9.33 -13.41
C GLN A 374 -7.16 10.43 -12.76
N GLU A 375 -6.59 11.62 -12.52
CA GLU A 375 -7.33 12.75 -11.95
C GLU A 375 -8.53 13.16 -12.84
N LYS A 376 -8.36 13.16 -14.15
CA LYS A 376 -9.46 13.42 -15.09
C LYS A 376 -10.52 12.33 -15.06
N LEU A 377 -10.12 11.08 -14.89
CA LEU A 377 -11.05 9.95 -14.74
C LEU A 377 -11.89 10.12 -13.47
N LEU A 378 -11.25 10.42 -12.33
CA LEU A 378 -11.92 10.60 -11.05
C LEU A 378 -12.84 11.84 -11.00
N ALA A 379 -12.48 12.92 -11.70
CA ALA A 379 -13.30 14.12 -11.80
C ALA A 379 -14.54 13.93 -12.70
N GLY A 380 -14.56 12.90 -13.54
CA GLY A 380 -15.66 12.60 -14.47
C GLY A 380 -16.67 11.57 -13.95
N THR A 381 -16.39 10.99 -12.79
CA THR A 381 -17.24 10.03 -12.09
C THR A 381 -18.00 10.70 -10.96
#